data_b53c9432ffbf3ef574d7a80c11362a68
#
_entry.id   b53c9432ffbf3ef574d7a80c11362a68
#
_cell.length_a   1.000
_cell.length_b   1.000
_cell.length_c   1.000
_cell.angle_alpha   90.00
_cell.angle_beta   90.00
_cell.angle_gamma   90.00
#
_symmetry.space_group_name_H-M   'P 1'
#
loop_
_entity.id
_entity.type
_entity.pdbx_description
1 polymer ?
#
loop_
_entity_poly.entity_id
_entity_poly.type
_entity_poly.pdbx_seq_one_letter_code
_entity_poly.pdbx_strand_id
1 'polypeptide(L)'
;MEFLGRDGNRLAADVAGNPSDPPAILLHGGGQTRHSWGTTLGALAGKGWRAYAIDLRGHGDSEWAADGDYTLDAFAGDLLAVTRELGGAPALVGASLGGVASLAAIGEHTDENVARALVLVDVAPRMEEQGRMRIGAFMAEHMNDGFGSLDDVADAIQQYNPHRPRPTDLAGLEKNLRRHADGRWYWHWDPAFIGGRMGGTDETRSSLIDPERLRKAAAALTVPTLLVRGRVSDLLSEEGARELLELVPHAQMVDVAGAGHMVAGDRNDIFNDAVVTFLDTVRA
;
A
#
# COMPACT_ATOMS: atom_id res chain seq x y z
N MET A 1 -12.59 -0.91 -13.22
CA MET A 1 -11.75 -1.70 -14.14
C MET A 1 -11.22 -2.91 -13.37
N GLU A 2 -10.82 -3.97 -14.06
CA GLU A 2 -10.31 -5.18 -13.42
C GLU A 2 -9.05 -5.63 -14.14
N PHE A 3 -8.12 -6.19 -13.39
CA PHE A 3 -6.90 -6.85 -13.86
C PHE A 3 -6.90 -8.30 -13.38
N LEU A 4 -6.06 -9.12 -13.99
CA LEU A 4 -5.80 -10.48 -13.52
C LEU A 4 -4.45 -10.50 -12.79
N GLY A 5 -4.45 -11.00 -11.56
CA GLY A 5 -3.25 -11.24 -10.78
C GLY A 5 -2.50 -12.50 -11.25
N ARG A 6 -1.41 -12.83 -10.55
CA ARG A 6 -0.52 -13.95 -10.84
C ARG A 6 -1.25 -15.30 -11.01
N ASP A 7 -2.22 -15.54 -10.15
CA ASP A 7 -2.95 -16.80 -10.08
C ASP A 7 -4.30 -16.76 -10.83
N GLY A 8 -4.51 -15.70 -11.65
CA GLY A 8 -5.77 -15.45 -12.37
C GLY A 8 -6.86 -14.83 -11.49
N ASN A 9 -6.53 -14.47 -10.25
CA ASN A 9 -7.42 -13.77 -9.34
C ASN A 9 -7.72 -12.37 -9.83
N ARG A 10 -8.98 -11.94 -9.69
CA ARG A 10 -9.46 -10.63 -10.13
C ARG A 10 -9.00 -9.53 -9.15
N LEU A 11 -8.40 -8.48 -9.69
CA LEU A 11 -7.97 -7.29 -8.95
C LEU A 11 -8.79 -6.09 -9.42
N ALA A 12 -9.55 -5.49 -8.50
CA ALA A 12 -10.39 -4.33 -8.78
C ALA A 12 -9.57 -3.04 -8.79
N ALA A 13 -9.86 -2.14 -9.73
CA ALA A 13 -9.16 -0.88 -9.87
C ALA A 13 -10.10 0.28 -10.22
N ASP A 14 -9.84 1.43 -9.60
CA ASP A 14 -10.33 2.73 -10.07
C ASP A 14 -9.30 3.32 -11.02
N VAL A 15 -9.76 4.04 -12.04
CA VAL A 15 -8.88 4.61 -13.05
C VAL A 15 -9.27 6.04 -13.38
N ALA A 16 -8.27 6.90 -13.54
CA ALA A 16 -8.44 8.28 -14.00
C ALA A 16 -7.33 8.69 -14.97
N GLY A 17 -7.56 9.74 -15.74
CA GLY A 17 -6.62 10.24 -16.75
C GLY A 17 -6.91 9.72 -18.15
N ASN A 18 -6.14 10.21 -19.12
CA ASN A 18 -6.34 9.88 -20.53
C ASN A 18 -5.73 8.49 -20.82
N PRO A 19 -6.39 7.62 -21.61
CA PRO A 19 -5.85 6.31 -22.00
C PRO A 19 -4.47 6.34 -22.67
N SER A 20 -4.10 7.45 -23.32
CA SER A 20 -2.81 7.63 -23.97
C SER A 20 -1.70 8.14 -23.05
N ASP A 21 -2.04 8.53 -21.81
CA ASP A 21 -1.06 9.04 -20.85
C ASP A 21 -0.23 7.88 -20.25
N PRO A 22 1.01 8.15 -19.82
CA PRO A 22 1.84 7.12 -19.19
C PRO A 22 1.18 6.55 -17.92
N PRO A 23 1.31 5.23 -17.68
CA PRO A 23 0.64 4.59 -16.56
C PRO A 23 1.33 4.89 -15.21
N ALA A 24 0.50 5.06 -14.17
CA ALA A 24 0.91 5.08 -12.78
C ALA A 24 0.00 4.16 -11.96
N ILE A 25 0.58 3.30 -11.11
CA ILE A 25 -0.16 2.36 -10.26
C ILE A 25 -0.03 2.80 -8.80
N LEU A 26 -1.15 2.87 -8.11
CA LEU A 26 -1.26 3.24 -6.70
C LEU A 26 -1.69 2.00 -5.89
N LEU A 27 -0.87 1.58 -4.94
CA LEU A 27 -1.04 0.36 -4.14
C LEU A 27 -1.15 0.73 -2.66
N HIS A 28 -2.28 0.39 -2.06
CA HIS A 28 -2.58 0.73 -0.66
C HIS A 28 -1.83 -0.14 0.36
N GLY A 29 -1.87 0.27 1.63
CA GLY A 29 -1.35 -0.49 2.76
C GLY A 29 -2.29 -1.62 3.20
N GLY A 30 -1.76 -2.57 3.98
CA GLY A 30 -2.57 -3.64 4.55
C GLY A 30 -3.76 -3.09 5.34
N GLY A 31 -4.93 -3.70 5.14
CA GLY A 31 -6.17 -3.28 5.77
C GLY A 31 -6.85 -2.05 5.16
N GLN A 32 -6.32 -1.52 4.08
CA GLN A 32 -6.90 -0.40 3.32
C GLN A 32 -7.56 -0.90 2.03
N THR A 33 -8.07 0.04 1.24
CA THR A 33 -8.61 -0.21 -0.10
C THR A 33 -8.11 0.86 -1.07
N ARG A 34 -8.32 0.65 -2.39
CA ARG A 34 -8.01 1.61 -3.45
C ARG A 34 -8.57 3.02 -3.21
N HIS A 35 -9.64 3.11 -2.42
CA HIS A 35 -10.27 4.39 -2.07
C HIS A 35 -9.37 5.33 -1.24
N SER A 36 -8.30 4.79 -0.61
CA SER A 36 -7.27 5.60 0.06
C SER A 36 -6.55 6.56 -0.89
N TRP A 37 -6.59 6.27 -2.20
CA TRP A 37 -5.91 7.02 -3.24
C TRP A 37 -6.79 8.02 -4.00
N GLY A 38 -8.07 8.20 -3.62
CA GLY A 38 -9.03 8.98 -4.41
C GLY A 38 -8.54 10.36 -4.82
N THR A 39 -7.93 11.12 -3.90
CA THR A 39 -7.37 12.45 -4.17
C THR A 39 -6.10 12.39 -5.02
N THR A 40 -5.21 11.46 -4.73
CA THR A 40 -3.95 11.26 -5.46
C THR A 40 -4.23 10.80 -6.90
N LEU A 41 -5.20 9.90 -7.08
CA LEU A 41 -5.65 9.42 -8.39
C LEU A 41 -6.06 10.60 -9.30
N GLY A 42 -6.88 11.51 -8.75
CA GLY A 42 -7.31 12.73 -9.46
C GLY A 42 -6.17 13.71 -9.72
N ALA A 43 -5.27 13.90 -8.75
CA ALA A 43 -4.11 14.78 -8.89
C ALA A 43 -3.17 14.33 -10.00
N LEU A 44 -2.85 13.03 -10.07
CA LEU A 44 -2.01 12.47 -11.12
C LEU A 44 -2.69 12.54 -12.49
N ALA A 45 -3.99 12.24 -12.58
CA ALA A 45 -4.74 12.40 -13.82
C ALA A 45 -4.72 13.84 -14.34
N GLY A 46 -4.86 14.83 -13.44
CA GLY A 46 -4.75 16.25 -13.77
C GLY A 46 -3.37 16.69 -14.26
N LYS A 47 -2.35 15.83 -14.08
CA LYS A 47 -0.96 16.07 -14.50
C LYS A 47 -0.52 15.19 -15.69
N GLY A 48 -1.46 14.54 -16.36
CA GLY A 48 -1.19 13.75 -17.56
C GLY A 48 -0.64 12.35 -17.26
N TRP A 49 -1.10 11.73 -16.17
CA TRP A 49 -0.88 10.33 -15.87
C TRP A 49 -2.18 9.52 -16.07
N ARG A 50 -2.07 8.33 -16.62
CA ARG A 50 -3.12 7.33 -16.56
C ARG A 50 -2.97 6.57 -15.26
N ALA A 51 -3.65 7.04 -14.20
CA ALA A 51 -3.50 6.52 -12.86
C ALA A 51 -4.51 5.39 -12.57
N TYR A 52 -4.02 4.32 -11.91
CA TYR A 52 -4.77 3.14 -11.50
C TYR A 52 -4.60 2.94 -10.00
N ALA A 53 -5.66 3.08 -9.22
CA ALA A 53 -5.68 2.71 -7.80
C ALA A 53 -6.24 1.29 -7.70
N ILE A 54 -5.45 0.34 -7.18
CA ILE A 54 -5.77 -1.08 -7.21
C ILE A 54 -6.04 -1.57 -5.79
N ASP A 55 -7.11 -2.34 -5.60
CA ASP A 55 -7.26 -3.17 -4.42
C ASP A 55 -6.32 -4.37 -4.51
N LEU A 56 -5.44 -4.52 -3.53
CA LEU A 56 -4.56 -5.68 -3.45
C LEU A 56 -5.38 -6.97 -3.23
N ARG A 57 -4.84 -8.15 -3.59
CA ARG A 57 -5.50 -9.43 -3.30
C ARG A 57 -5.98 -9.49 -1.85
N GLY A 58 -7.16 -10.03 -1.65
CA GLY A 58 -7.77 -10.15 -0.33
C GLY A 58 -8.28 -8.85 0.28
N HIS A 59 -8.27 -7.73 -0.45
CA HIS A 59 -8.74 -6.43 0.03
C HIS A 59 -9.80 -5.85 -0.92
N GLY A 60 -10.65 -5.00 -0.36
CA GLY A 60 -11.64 -4.26 -1.13
C GLY A 60 -12.53 -5.15 -1.99
N ASP A 61 -12.67 -4.82 -3.26
CA ASP A 61 -13.44 -5.58 -4.23
C ASP A 61 -12.61 -6.60 -5.02
N SER A 62 -11.31 -6.72 -4.72
CA SER A 62 -10.45 -7.78 -5.26
C SER A 62 -10.78 -9.14 -4.67
N GLU A 63 -10.51 -10.20 -5.42
CA GLU A 63 -10.76 -11.56 -4.97
C GLU A 63 -9.87 -11.94 -3.79
N TRP A 64 -10.43 -12.72 -2.91
CA TRP A 64 -9.71 -13.38 -1.82
C TRP A 64 -8.93 -14.58 -2.36
N ALA A 65 -7.74 -14.82 -1.83
CA ALA A 65 -6.93 -15.97 -2.22
C ALA A 65 -7.59 -17.27 -1.75
N ALA A 66 -8.03 -18.11 -2.68
CA ALA A 66 -8.74 -19.35 -2.35
C ALA A 66 -7.87 -20.34 -1.54
N ASP A 67 -6.56 -20.28 -1.71
CA ASP A 67 -5.55 -21.06 -1.00
C ASP A 67 -4.97 -20.32 0.22
N GLY A 68 -5.42 -19.09 0.48
CA GLY A 68 -4.90 -18.24 1.56
C GLY A 68 -3.48 -17.74 1.33
N ASP A 69 -2.98 -17.73 0.08
CA ASP A 69 -1.65 -17.20 -0.23
C ASP A 69 -1.62 -15.66 -0.22
N TYR A 70 -1.15 -15.13 0.90
CA TYR A 70 -0.87 -13.71 1.15
C TYR A 70 0.61 -13.47 1.43
N THR A 71 1.48 -14.24 0.78
CA THR A 71 2.94 -14.05 0.84
C THR A 71 3.38 -12.82 0.04
N LEU A 72 4.59 -12.36 0.29
CA LEU A 72 5.20 -11.28 -0.50
C LEU A 72 5.29 -11.67 -1.98
N ASP A 73 5.58 -12.94 -2.28
CA ASP A 73 5.64 -13.45 -3.66
C ASP A 73 4.29 -13.36 -4.37
N ALA A 74 3.19 -13.56 -3.64
CA ALA A 74 1.87 -13.43 -4.18
C ALA A 74 1.52 -11.98 -4.53
N PHE A 75 1.81 -11.03 -3.63
CA PHE A 75 1.58 -9.60 -3.87
C PHE A 75 2.49 -9.04 -4.97
N ALA A 76 3.78 -9.37 -4.95
CA ALA A 76 4.71 -8.96 -6.01
C ALA A 76 4.35 -9.58 -7.37
N GLY A 77 3.96 -10.85 -7.37
CA GLY A 77 3.50 -11.54 -8.58
C GLY A 77 2.25 -10.94 -9.20
N ASP A 78 1.26 -10.52 -8.39
CA ASP A 78 0.10 -9.78 -8.88
C ASP A 78 0.50 -8.47 -9.55
N LEU A 79 1.39 -7.72 -8.90
CA LEU A 79 1.86 -6.46 -9.46
C LEU A 79 2.58 -6.68 -10.79
N LEU A 80 3.45 -7.69 -10.89
CA LEU A 80 4.12 -8.05 -12.15
C LEU A 80 3.12 -8.43 -13.25
N ALA A 81 2.05 -9.17 -12.93
CA ALA A 81 1.01 -9.49 -13.89
C ALA A 81 0.31 -8.22 -14.42
N VAL A 82 -0.04 -7.30 -13.51
CA VAL A 82 -0.65 -6.01 -13.88
C VAL A 82 0.30 -5.15 -14.73
N THR A 83 1.57 -5.06 -14.38
CA THR A 83 2.55 -4.27 -15.15
C THR A 83 2.73 -4.81 -16.57
N ARG A 84 2.74 -6.14 -16.72
CA ARG A 84 2.80 -6.78 -18.04
C ARG A 84 1.54 -6.54 -18.87
N GLU A 85 0.36 -6.57 -18.25
CA GLU A 85 -0.93 -6.30 -18.93
C GLU A 85 -0.99 -4.85 -19.45
N LEU A 86 -0.45 -3.89 -18.68
CA LEU A 86 -0.38 -2.49 -19.10
C LEU A 86 0.59 -2.23 -20.26
N GLY A 87 1.51 -3.17 -20.55
CA GLY A 87 2.41 -3.11 -21.70
C GLY A 87 3.46 -2.02 -21.67
N GLY A 88 3.74 -1.44 -20.51
CA GLY A 88 4.75 -0.41 -20.33
C GLY A 88 5.21 -0.32 -18.88
N ALA A 89 6.37 0.29 -18.64
CA ALA A 89 6.86 0.51 -17.28
C ALA A 89 6.04 1.60 -16.57
N PRO A 90 5.11 1.27 -15.65
CA PRO A 90 4.36 2.27 -14.90
C PRO A 90 5.27 2.97 -13.88
N ALA A 91 4.85 4.15 -13.40
CA ALA A 91 5.32 4.63 -12.11
C ALA A 91 4.58 3.89 -11.00
N LEU A 92 5.27 3.40 -9.98
CA LEU A 92 4.66 2.70 -8.85
C LEU A 92 4.65 3.61 -7.62
N VAL A 93 3.50 3.74 -6.97
CA VAL A 93 3.33 4.45 -5.70
C VAL A 93 2.74 3.46 -4.70
N GLY A 94 3.53 3.00 -3.76
CA GLY A 94 3.12 1.98 -2.81
C GLY A 94 3.22 2.45 -1.37
N ALA A 95 2.12 2.33 -0.62
CA ALA A 95 2.09 2.56 0.81
C ALA A 95 2.24 1.24 1.57
N SER A 96 3.10 1.22 2.59
CA SER A 96 3.25 0.06 3.48
C SER A 96 3.32 -1.27 2.69
N LEU A 97 2.30 -2.14 2.77
CA LEU A 97 2.21 -3.40 2.02
C LEU A 97 2.42 -3.21 0.51
N GLY A 98 1.73 -2.22 -0.10
CA GLY A 98 1.89 -1.92 -1.52
C GLY A 98 3.32 -1.47 -1.87
N GLY A 99 3.99 -0.76 -0.95
CA GLY A 99 5.39 -0.36 -1.10
C GLY A 99 6.35 -1.55 -1.01
N VAL A 100 6.14 -2.45 -0.05
CA VAL A 100 6.92 -3.69 0.10
C VAL A 100 6.79 -4.58 -1.16
N ALA A 101 5.56 -4.76 -1.66
CA ALA A 101 5.31 -5.52 -2.89
C ALA A 101 5.99 -4.87 -4.12
N SER A 102 5.94 -3.54 -4.23
CA SER A 102 6.59 -2.79 -5.32
C SER A 102 8.11 -2.90 -5.26
N LEU A 103 8.68 -2.78 -4.05
CA LEU A 103 10.12 -2.91 -3.83
C LEU A 103 10.62 -4.30 -4.24
N ALA A 104 9.92 -5.35 -3.81
CA ALA A 104 10.26 -6.73 -4.18
C ALA A 104 10.10 -6.95 -5.70
N ALA A 105 8.98 -6.53 -6.29
CA ALA A 105 8.72 -6.69 -7.71
C ALA A 105 9.80 -6.06 -8.58
N ILE A 106 10.29 -4.86 -8.26
CA ILE A 106 11.34 -4.19 -9.02
C ILE A 106 12.72 -4.78 -8.72
N GLY A 107 13.07 -4.90 -7.45
CA GLY A 107 14.44 -5.26 -7.04
C GLY A 107 14.81 -6.73 -7.28
N GLU A 108 13.83 -7.61 -7.41
CA GLU A 108 14.05 -9.02 -7.70
C GLU A 108 13.92 -9.38 -9.19
N HIS A 109 13.44 -8.45 -10.03
CA HIS A 109 13.26 -8.63 -11.47
C HIS A 109 13.97 -7.54 -12.26
N THR A 110 15.24 -7.33 -11.97
CA THR A 110 16.06 -6.26 -12.53
C THR A 110 16.34 -6.38 -14.04
N ASP A 111 16.13 -7.54 -14.61
CA ASP A 111 16.18 -7.85 -16.04
C ASP A 111 14.88 -7.50 -16.79
N GLU A 112 13.80 -7.24 -16.06
CA GLU A 112 12.52 -6.79 -16.59
C GLU A 112 12.38 -5.27 -16.41
N ASN A 113 11.70 -4.61 -17.34
CA ASN A 113 11.34 -3.19 -17.20
C ASN A 113 10.04 -3.05 -16.39
N VAL A 114 10.08 -3.42 -15.10
CA VAL A 114 8.89 -3.50 -14.24
C VAL A 114 8.28 -2.13 -13.99
N ALA A 115 9.11 -1.11 -13.78
CA ALA A 115 8.66 0.24 -13.46
C ALA A 115 9.64 1.31 -13.97
N ARG A 116 9.13 2.52 -14.24
CA ARG A 116 9.96 3.70 -14.57
C ARG A 116 10.38 4.51 -13.35
N ALA A 117 9.65 4.40 -12.25
CA ALA A 117 9.92 5.07 -10.98
C ALA A 117 9.21 4.36 -9.83
N LEU A 118 9.72 4.56 -8.62
CA LEU A 118 9.15 4.03 -7.38
C LEU A 118 8.95 5.14 -6.36
N VAL A 119 7.75 5.23 -5.79
CA VAL A 119 7.46 6.02 -4.60
C VAL A 119 7.10 5.08 -3.46
N LEU A 120 7.92 5.05 -2.42
CA LEU A 120 7.69 4.34 -1.17
C LEU A 120 7.03 5.29 -0.17
N VAL A 121 5.86 4.93 0.34
CA VAL A 121 5.11 5.76 1.29
C VAL A 121 5.19 5.12 2.66
N ASP A 122 5.98 5.72 3.52
CA ASP A 122 6.24 5.38 4.91
C ASP A 122 6.63 3.90 5.13
N VAL A 123 7.50 3.41 4.25
CA VAL A 123 8.00 2.04 4.29
C VAL A 123 9.43 1.96 3.76
N ALA A 124 10.24 1.10 4.38
CA ALA A 124 11.63 0.80 3.99
C ALA A 124 11.96 -0.64 4.41
N PRO A 125 13.12 -1.22 4.00
CA PRO A 125 13.53 -2.55 4.42
C PRO A 125 13.57 -2.73 5.94
N ARG A 126 14.00 -1.69 6.67
CA ARG A 126 13.98 -1.65 8.13
C ARG A 126 12.76 -0.88 8.60
N MET A 127 11.89 -1.56 9.32
CA MET A 127 10.70 -1.01 9.96
C MET A 127 10.68 -1.36 11.44
N GLU A 128 10.12 -0.48 12.26
CA GLU A 128 10.04 -0.64 13.70
C GLU A 128 9.06 -1.77 14.07
N GLU A 129 9.52 -2.69 14.91
CA GLU A 129 8.72 -3.85 15.33
C GLU A 129 7.47 -3.42 16.10
N GLN A 130 7.59 -2.43 16.97
CA GLN A 130 6.46 -1.91 17.75
C GLN A 130 5.35 -1.36 16.84
N GLY A 131 5.71 -0.61 15.80
CA GLY A 131 4.75 -0.10 14.82
C GLY A 131 4.04 -1.24 14.08
N ARG A 132 4.80 -2.26 13.65
CA ARG A 132 4.24 -3.45 12.99
C ARG A 132 3.28 -4.22 13.91
N MET A 133 3.66 -4.42 15.17
CA MET A 133 2.81 -5.09 16.16
C MET A 133 1.52 -4.31 16.43
N ARG A 134 1.60 -2.99 16.54
CA ARG A 134 0.43 -2.12 16.75
C ARG A 134 -0.55 -2.19 15.57
N ILE A 135 -0.05 -2.15 14.34
CA ILE A 135 -0.87 -2.31 13.13
C ILE A 135 -1.54 -3.70 13.14
N GLY A 136 -0.78 -4.76 13.40
CA GLY A 136 -1.30 -6.12 13.45
C GLY A 136 -2.38 -6.30 14.51
N ALA A 137 -2.18 -5.74 15.70
CA ALA A 137 -3.16 -5.78 16.79
C ALA A 137 -4.47 -5.06 16.42
N PHE A 138 -4.37 -3.85 15.83
CA PHE A 138 -5.53 -3.11 15.35
C PHE A 138 -6.30 -3.88 14.26
N MET A 139 -5.60 -4.49 13.32
CA MET A 139 -6.23 -5.29 12.28
C MET A 139 -6.89 -6.55 12.83
N ALA A 140 -6.30 -7.21 13.84
CA ALA A 140 -6.86 -8.40 14.46
C ALA A 140 -8.08 -8.08 15.35
N GLU A 141 -8.15 -6.86 15.89
CA GLU A 141 -9.28 -6.41 16.68
C GLU A 141 -10.53 -6.35 15.80
N HIS A 142 -11.64 -6.88 16.32
CA HIS A 142 -12.93 -6.97 15.60
C HIS A 142 -12.92 -7.75 14.27
N MET A 143 -11.82 -8.44 13.94
CA MET A 143 -11.71 -9.21 12.69
C MET A 143 -12.81 -10.29 12.59
N ASN A 144 -13.10 -10.97 13.69
CA ASN A 144 -14.09 -12.06 13.73
C ASN A 144 -15.48 -11.60 14.17
N ASP A 145 -15.55 -10.64 15.07
CA ASP A 145 -16.81 -10.22 15.70
C ASP A 145 -17.47 -9.03 15.00
N GLY A 146 -16.71 -8.32 14.16
CA GLY A 146 -17.16 -7.12 13.49
C GLY A 146 -17.59 -6.00 14.45
N PHE A 147 -18.18 -4.95 13.89
CA PHE A 147 -18.67 -3.78 14.62
C PHE A 147 -20.19 -3.73 14.60
N GLY A 148 -20.79 -3.23 15.68
CA GLY A 148 -22.25 -3.06 15.78
C GLY A 148 -22.75 -1.88 14.96
N SER A 149 -21.92 -0.85 14.79
CA SER A 149 -22.25 0.40 14.09
C SER A 149 -21.02 1.03 13.43
N LEU A 150 -21.25 2.02 12.55
CA LEU A 150 -20.17 2.85 11.99
C LEU A 150 -19.55 3.77 13.07
N ASP A 151 -20.29 4.09 14.12
CA ASP A 151 -19.74 4.83 15.26
C ASP A 151 -18.69 4.01 16.00
N ASP A 152 -18.93 2.70 16.21
CA ASP A 152 -17.95 1.80 16.84
C ASP A 152 -16.66 1.72 15.98
N VAL A 153 -16.79 1.71 14.65
CA VAL A 153 -15.65 1.76 13.73
C VAL A 153 -14.88 3.06 13.88
N ALA A 154 -15.60 4.20 13.91
CA ALA A 154 -14.98 5.51 14.05
C ALA A 154 -14.25 5.63 15.40
N ASP A 155 -14.78 5.07 16.47
CA ASP A 155 -14.16 5.05 17.79
C ASP A 155 -12.90 4.17 17.81
N ALA A 156 -12.92 2.99 17.19
CA ALA A 156 -11.75 2.12 17.05
C ALA A 156 -10.63 2.81 16.24
N ILE A 157 -10.97 3.46 15.11
CA ILE A 157 -10.02 4.23 14.30
C ILE A 157 -9.45 5.41 15.11
N GLN A 158 -10.26 6.11 15.91
CA GLN A 158 -9.81 7.20 16.77
C GLN A 158 -8.83 6.71 17.85
N GLN A 159 -9.08 5.55 18.45
CA GLN A 159 -8.18 4.95 19.43
C GLN A 159 -6.85 4.56 18.79
N TYR A 160 -6.89 4.02 17.58
CA TYR A 160 -5.68 3.69 16.83
C TYR A 160 -4.90 4.93 16.41
N ASN A 161 -5.58 6.02 15.99
CA ASN A 161 -4.99 7.27 15.54
C ASN A 161 -5.44 8.47 16.42
N PRO A 162 -4.99 8.59 17.66
CA PRO A 162 -5.48 9.62 18.59
C PRO A 162 -5.15 11.04 18.16
N HIS A 163 -4.20 11.22 17.25
CA HIS A 163 -3.82 12.52 16.70
C HIS A 163 -4.75 13.01 15.58
N ARG A 164 -5.59 12.13 15.01
CA ARG A 164 -6.58 12.52 14.02
C ARG A 164 -7.92 12.85 14.67
N PRO A 165 -8.60 13.91 14.22
CA PRO A 165 -9.99 14.13 14.62
C PRO A 165 -10.86 12.92 14.25
N ARG A 166 -11.79 12.54 15.15
CA ARG A 166 -12.78 11.52 14.83
C ARG A 166 -13.56 11.95 13.59
N PRO A 167 -13.78 11.06 12.62
CA PRO A 167 -14.59 11.37 11.45
C PRO A 167 -16.00 11.81 11.85
N THR A 168 -16.45 12.93 11.32
CA THR A 168 -17.84 13.41 11.51
C THR A 168 -18.77 12.88 10.43
N ASP A 169 -18.25 12.63 9.24
CA ASP A 169 -18.96 11.94 8.16
C ASP A 169 -18.55 10.45 8.18
N LEU A 170 -19.48 9.60 8.61
CA LEU A 170 -19.24 8.16 8.72
C LEU A 170 -19.47 7.41 7.40
N ALA A 171 -20.15 8.03 6.43
CA ALA A 171 -20.42 7.37 5.14
C ALA A 171 -19.13 7.01 4.39
N GLY A 172 -18.07 7.80 4.58
CA GLY A 172 -16.74 7.51 4.03
C GLY A 172 -16.11 6.21 4.55
N LEU A 173 -16.48 5.77 5.76
CA LEU A 173 -15.96 4.54 6.37
C LEU A 173 -16.49 3.27 5.69
N GLU A 174 -17.70 3.33 5.11
CA GLU A 174 -18.31 2.19 4.40
C GLU A 174 -17.43 1.66 3.27
N LYS A 175 -16.59 2.51 2.69
CA LYS A 175 -15.64 2.13 1.62
C LYS A 175 -14.60 1.10 2.06
N ASN A 176 -14.35 1.01 3.37
CA ASN A 176 -13.39 0.08 3.97
C ASN A 176 -14.07 -1.05 4.73
N LEU A 177 -15.39 -1.20 4.61
CA LEU A 177 -16.20 -2.13 5.38
C LEU A 177 -17.17 -2.88 4.49
N ARG A 178 -17.58 -4.06 4.96
CA ARG A 178 -18.72 -4.82 4.42
C ARG A 178 -19.75 -5.07 5.51
N ARG A 179 -21.02 -4.82 5.17
CA ARG A 179 -22.12 -5.18 6.04
C ARG A 179 -22.54 -6.61 5.74
N HIS A 180 -22.47 -7.49 6.74
CA HIS A 180 -22.86 -8.88 6.62
C HIS A 180 -24.36 -9.09 6.92
N ALA A 181 -24.84 -10.31 6.67
CA ALA A 181 -26.26 -10.68 6.86
C ALA A 181 -26.71 -10.64 8.34
N ASP A 182 -25.77 -10.71 9.29
CA ASP A 182 -26.01 -10.53 10.72
C ASP A 182 -26.24 -9.07 11.14
N GLY A 183 -26.13 -8.13 10.16
CA GLY A 183 -26.31 -6.71 10.36
C GLY A 183 -25.08 -5.97 10.88
N ARG A 184 -23.99 -6.67 11.13
CA ARG A 184 -22.72 -6.10 11.61
C ARG A 184 -21.84 -5.65 10.47
N TRP A 185 -20.88 -4.77 10.79
CA TRP A 185 -19.89 -4.26 9.85
C TRP A 185 -18.57 -4.98 10.09
N TYR A 186 -17.93 -5.44 8.99
CA TYR A 186 -16.65 -6.13 9.00
C TYR A 186 -15.67 -5.37 8.11
N TRP A 187 -14.39 -5.47 8.44
CA TRP A 187 -13.35 -4.94 7.57
C TRP A 187 -13.42 -5.56 6.18
N HIS A 188 -13.00 -4.80 5.18
CA HIS A 188 -13.08 -5.15 3.76
C HIS A 188 -11.86 -5.96 3.27
N TRP A 189 -11.30 -6.80 4.14
CA TRP A 189 -10.21 -7.72 3.80
C TRP A 189 -10.47 -9.12 4.29
N ASP A 190 -9.75 -10.10 3.68
CA ASP A 190 -9.83 -11.50 4.07
C ASP A 190 -9.19 -11.72 5.45
N PRO A 191 -9.91 -12.28 6.43
CA PRO A 191 -9.33 -12.64 7.73
C PRO A 191 -8.10 -13.58 7.61
N ALA A 192 -8.01 -14.40 6.56
CA ALA A 192 -6.85 -15.26 6.31
C ALA A 192 -5.56 -14.47 6.07
N PHE A 193 -5.65 -13.22 5.61
CA PHE A 193 -4.48 -12.32 5.47
C PHE A 193 -3.78 -12.08 6.82
N ILE A 194 -4.53 -11.96 7.90
CA ILE A 194 -3.97 -11.80 9.26
C ILE A 194 -3.79 -13.15 9.94
N GLY A 195 -4.76 -14.08 9.81
CA GLY A 195 -4.74 -15.40 10.47
C GLY A 195 -3.56 -16.26 10.04
N GLY A 196 -3.19 -16.24 8.77
CA GLY A 196 -2.00 -16.92 8.26
C GLY A 196 -0.68 -16.38 8.84
N ARG A 197 -0.67 -15.15 9.33
CA ARG A 197 0.49 -14.50 9.99
C ARG A 197 0.61 -14.82 11.48
N MET A 198 -0.52 -15.12 12.16
CA MET A 198 -0.57 -15.34 13.62
C MET A 198 -0.56 -16.82 14.01
N GLY A 199 -0.88 -17.76 13.12
CA GLY A 199 -1.08 -19.16 13.44
C GLY A 199 -0.18 -20.16 12.69
N GLY A 200 0.64 -19.73 11.75
CA GLY A 200 1.45 -20.64 10.94
C GLY A 200 2.78 -20.96 11.58
N THR A 201 2.96 -22.23 12.00
CA THR A 201 4.27 -22.81 12.36
C THR A 201 5.07 -23.25 11.12
N ASP A 202 4.64 -22.87 9.92
CA ASP A 202 5.27 -23.29 8.67
C ASP A 202 6.40 -22.31 8.31
N GLU A 203 7.63 -22.69 8.63
CA GLU A 203 8.87 -21.99 8.27
C GLU A 203 9.06 -21.83 6.75
N THR A 204 8.23 -22.48 5.94
CA THR A 204 8.27 -22.43 4.47
C THR A 204 7.44 -21.29 3.88
N ARG A 205 6.55 -20.65 4.66
CA ARG A 205 5.82 -19.45 4.20
C ARG A 205 6.72 -18.23 4.35
N SER A 206 7.21 -17.73 3.23
CA SER A 206 7.95 -16.47 3.13
C SER A 206 7.25 -15.37 3.95
N SER A 207 7.92 -14.88 5.00
CA SER A 207 7.43 -13.75 5.78
C SER A 207 7.12 -12.59 4.83
N LEU A 208 5.96 -11.97 4.99
CA LEU A 208 5.57 -10.79 4.21
C LEU A 208 6.58 -9.64 4.35
N ILE A 209 7.32 -9.63 5.45
CA ILE A 209 8.38 -8.68 5.75
C ILE A 209 9.60 -9.48 6.18
N ASP A 210 10.48 -9.73 5.22
CA ASP A 210 11.84 -10.23 5.44
C ASP A 210 12.82 -9.07 5.22
N PRO A 211 13.42 -8.50 6.28
CA PRO A 211 14.32 -7.35 6.14
C PRO A 211 15.52 -7.62 5.23
N GLU A 212 16.10 -8.82 5.27
CA GLU A 212 17.25 -9.16 4.45
C GLU A 212 16.89 -9.24 2.96
N ARG A 213 15.75 -9.85 2.65
CA ARG A 213 15.20 -9.89 1.29
C ARG A 213 14.95 -8.47 0.77
N LEU A 214 14.29 -7.64 1.57
CA LEU A 214 13.98 -6.26 1.20
C LEU A 214 15.23 -5.38 1.06
N ARG A 215 16.28 -5.59 1.88
CA ARG A 215 17.58 -4.91 1.70
C ARG A 215 18.23 -5.27 0.37
N LYS A 216 18.22 -6.55 0.00
CA LYS A 216 18.76 -6.99 -1.29
C LYS A 216 17.97 -6.38 -2.46
N ALA A 217 16.64 -6.40 -2.37
CA ALA A 217 15.79 -5.79 -3.38
C ALA A 217 16.03 -4.26 -3.48
N ALA A 218 16.17 -3.56 -2.35
CA ALA A 218 16.47 -2.13 -2.33
C ALA A 218 17.84 -1.82 -2.97
N ALA A 219 18.88 -2.57 -2.61
CA ALA A 219 20.22 -2.38 -3.17
C ALA A 219 20.29 -2.65 -4.70
N ALA A 220 19.33 -3.39 -5.24
CA ALA A 220 19.23 -3.68 -6.67
C ALA A 220 18.42 -2.63 -7.46
N LEU A 221 17.79 -1.66 -6.78
CA LEU A 221 17.01 -0.61 -7.46
C LEU A 221 17.89 0.29 -8.33
N THR A 222 17.49 0.46 -9.57
CA THR A 222 18.11 1.39 -10.52
C THR A 222 17.16 2.50 -10.97
N VAL A 223 15.87 2.36 -10.69
CA VAL A 223 14.85 3.34 -11.09
C VAL A 223 14.85 4.56 -10.15
N PRO A 224 14.51 5.75 -10.64
CA PRO A 224 14.28 6.91 -9.80
C PRO A 224 13.34 6.55 -8.63
N THR A 225 13.76 6.86 -7.41
CA THR A 225 13.06 6.44 -6.19
C THR A 225 12.81 7.63 -5.27
N LEU A 226 11.60 7.74 -4.75
CA LEU A 226 11.23 8.70 -3.71
C LEU A 226 10.74 7.97 -2.47
N LEU A 227 11.26 8.32 -1.31
CA LEU A 227 10.69 7.97 -0.01
C LEU A 227 9.88 9.15 0.54
N VAL A 228 8.60 8.94 0.82
CA VAL A 228 7.76 9.90 1.54
C VAL A 228 7.49 9.35 2.94
N ARG A 229 8.03 10.00 3.98
CA ARG A 229 7.95 9.55 5.36
C ARG A 229 7.08 10.48 6.22
N GLY A 230 6.23 9.92 7.08
CA GLY A 230 5.56 10.65 8.14
C GLY A 230 6.52 10.93 9.30
N ARG A 231 6.72 12.20 9.68
CA ARG A 231 7.69 12.57 10.74
C ARG A 231 7.36 12.01 12.11
N VAL A 232 6.09 11.69 12.38
CA VAL A 232 5.66 11.08 13.64
C VAL A 232 5.22 9.64 13.45
N SER A 233 5.68 8.99 12.37
CA SER A 233 5.42 7.56 12.14
C SER A 233 6.09 6.71 13.22
N ASP A 234 5.35 5.73 13.71
CA ASP A 234 5.83 4.68 14.60
C ASP A 234 6.31 3.43 13.84
N LEU A 235 6.11 3.40 12.51
CA LEU A 235 6.55 2.30 11.66
C LEU A 235 7.91 2.56 11.01
N LEU A 236 8.15 3.77 10.49
CA LEU A 236 9.40 4.12 9.81
C LEU A 236 10.14 5.22 10.58
N SER A 237 11.18 4.81 11.30
CA SER A 237 12.09 5.73 12.00
C SER A 237 13.01 6.49 11.03
N GLU A 238 13.67 7.54 11.53
CA GLU A 238 14.73 8.22 10.77
C GLU A 238 15.89 7.29 10.43
N GLU A 239 16.18 6.33 11.29
CA GLU A 239 17.23 5.36 11.09
C GLU A 239 16.89 4.39 9.96
N GLY A 240 15.63 3.88 9.91
CA GLY A 240 15.15 3.05 8.80
C GLY A 240 15.14 3.81 7.46
N ALA A 241 14.76 5.08 7.48
CA ALA A 241 14.80 5.93 6.30
C ALA A 241 16.24 6.18 5.81
N ARG A 242 17.18 6.43 6.74
CA ARG A 242 18.60 6.62 6.41
C ARG A 242 19.20 5.35 5.81
N GLU A 243 18.90 4.19 6.37
CA GLU A 243 19.34 2.90 5.82
C GLU A 243 18.86 2.72 4.36
N LEU A 244 17.62 3.08 4.04
CA LEU A 244 17.15 3.04 2.65
C LEU A 244 17.96 3.96 1.74
N LEU A 245 18.27 5.19 2.16
CA LEU A 245 19.07 6.13 1.36
C LEU A 245 20.52 5.67 1.16
N GLU A 246 21.07 4.91 2.11
CA GLU A 246 22.38 4.27 1.97
C GLU A 246 22.34 3.12 0.96
N LEU A 247 21.27 2.31 0.97
CA LEU A 247 21.07 1.22 0.02
C LEU A 247 20.74 1.71 -1.40
N VAL A 248 20.06 2.86 -1.51
CA VAL A 248 19.61 3.47 -2.76
C VAL A 248 20.12 4.92 -2.84
N PRO A 249 21.40 5.15 -3.16
CA PRO A 249 22.03 6.50 -3.08
C PRO A 249 21.39 7.56 -4.00
N HIS A 250 20.66 7.14 -5.02
CA HIS A 250 19.95 8.04 -5.93
C HIS A 250 18.50 8.33 -5.47
N ALA A 251 18.04 7.73 -4.37
CA ALA A 251 16.71 8.01 -3.84
C ALA A 251 16.63 9.41 -3.24
N GLN A 252 15.47 10.03 -3.42
CA GLN A 252 15.09 11.28 -2.78
C GLN A 252 14.21 10.97 -1.57
N MET A 253 14.18 11.86 -0.58
CA MET A 253 13.30 11.73 0.59
C MET A 253 12.55 13.04 0.86
N VAL A 254 11.28 12.90 1.23
CA VAL A 254 10.44 13.98 1.75
C VAL A 254 9.85 13.56 3.09
N ASP A 255 10.13 14.36 4.13
CA ASP A 255 9.51 14.23 5.45
C ASP A 255 8.24 15.09 5.54
N VAL A 256 7.11 14.45 5.82
CA VAL A 256 5.83 15.13 5.99
C VAL A 256 5.58 15.43 7.45
N ALA A 257 5.67 16.72 7.81
CA ALA A 257 5.46 17.17 9.18
C ALA A 257 4.00 16.96 9.64
N GLY A 258 3.85 16.42 10.85
CA GLY A 258 2.54 16.15 11.46
C GLY A 258 1.79 14.95 10.89
N ALA A 259 2.41 14.18 9.99
CA ALA A 259 1.86 12.91 9.51
C ALA A 259 2.48 11.72 10.27
N GLY A 260 1.63 10.75 10.60
CA GLY A 260 2.03 9.42 11.08
C GLY A 260 2.17 8.42 9.93
N HIS A 261 1.94 7.13 10.22
CA HIS A 261 2.03 6.08 9.19
C HIS A 261 1.03 6.26 8.03
N MET A 262 -0.10 6.90 8.29
CA MET A 262 -1.14 7.19 7.28
C MET A 262 -0.88 8.49 6.52
N VAL A 263 0.33 8.69 6.01
CA VAL A 263 0.82 9.96 5.42
C VAL A 263 -0.16 10.56 4.40
N ALA A 264 -0.62 9.75 3.46
CA ALA A 264 -1.54 10.19 2.41
C ALA A 264 -2.89 10.66 2.97
N GLY A 265 -3.36 10.05 4.06
CA GLY A 265 -4.61 10.43 4.72
C GLY A 265 -4.47 11.59 5.70
N ASP A 266 -3.29 11.76 6.33
CA ASP A 266 -3.04 12.78 7.35
C ASP A 266 -2.77 14.16 6.75
N ARG A 267 -1.96 14.21 5.69
CA ARG A 267 -1.52 15.45 5.01
C ARG A 267 -1.55 15.26 3.51
N ASN A 268 -2.76 15.05 3.01
CA ASN A 268 -3.03 14.74 1.61
C ASN A 268 -2.47 15.80 0.63
N ASP A 269 -2.53 17.08 1.02
CA ASP A 269 -1.99 18.22 0.27
C ASP A 269 -0.47 18.09 0.03
N ILE A 270 0.30 18.01 1.12
CA ILE A 270 1.77 17.94 1.06
C ILE A 270 2.22 16.64 0.41
N PHE A 271 1.53 15.55 0.72
CA PHE A 271 1.79 14.24 0.13
C PHE A 271 1.62 14.26 -1.39
N ASN A 272 0.47 14.74 -1.87
CA ASN A 272 0.18 14.81 -3.30
C ASN A 272 1.18 15.69 -4.03
N ASP A 273 1.54 16.86 -3.48
CA ASP A 273 2.52 17.75 -4.08
C ASP A 273 3.89 17.09 -4.22
N ALA A 274 4.33 16.35 -3.20
CA ALA A 274 5.61 15.62 -3.24
C ALA A 274 5.61 14.53 -4.33
N VAL A 275 4.56 13.70 -4.35
CA VAL A 275 4.43 12.59 -5.31
C VAL A 275 4.33 13.12 -6.73
N VAL A 276 3.46 14.11 -6.97
CA VAL A 276 3.25 14.70 -8.30
C VAL A 276 4.52 15.37 -8.79
N THR A 277 5.18 16.18 -7.96
CA THR A 277 6.42 16.87 -8.34
C THR A 277 7.51 15.88 -8.73
N PHE A 278 7.69 14.80 -7.95
CA PHE A 278 8.65 13.76 -8.28
C PHE A 278 8.29 13.04 -9.59
N LEU A 279 7.06 12.61 -9.75
CA LEU A 279 6.62 11.87 -10.93
C LEU A 279 6.65 12.73 -12.21
N ASP A 280 6.47 14.04 -12.12
CA ASP A 280 6.65 14.95 -13.26
C ASP A 280 8.08 14.94 -13.80
N THR A 281 9.09 14.66 -12.98
CA THR A 281 10.50 14.57 -13.40
C THR A 281 10.81 13.30 -14.21
N VAL A 282 9.96 12.26 -14.10
CA VAL A 282 10.18 10.94 -14.70
C VAL A 282 9.11 10.54 -15.72
N ARG A 283 8.24 11.48 -16.08
CA ARG A 283 7.09 11.22 -16.96
C ARG A 283 7.47 11.01 -18.43
N ALA A 284 8.57 11.62 -18.88
CA ALA A 284 9.02 11.62 -20.29
C ALA A 284 9.54 10.25 -20.75
#